data_d6159184e07a9038844bcedc04663db0
#
_entry.id   d6159184e07a9038844bcedc04663db0
#
_cell.length_a   1.000
_cell.length_b   1.000
_cell.length_c   1.000
_cell.angle_alpha   90.00
_cell.angle_beta   90.00
_cell.angle_gamma   90.00
#
_symmetry.space_group_name_H-M   'P 1'
#
loop_
_entity.id
_entity.type
_entity.pdbx_description
1 polymer ?
#
loop_
_entity_poly.entity_id
_entity_poly.type
_entity_poly.pdbx_seq_one_letter_code
_entity_poly.pdbx_strand_id
1 'polypeptide(L)'
;MSFSKIYTRGLLGLHAPLIEVEVHVSQGLPSLTIVGLAEAAVRESKDRVRSAIINSGFQFPTKRLTINLAPADLPKDGSRLDLPIALGILIASGQLPENCTEDFEFIGELALDGHVRPVSGALTLAMACQQAQHKIVLPVDNSQDISHLPNLECYPVNHLKEVCEHFLGTQKLAHAQPSAHSNEMPYKFDLADVKGQLRPRRALEIAAAGGHSLLFKGPPGTGKTLLASRLASILPPLSTRETLEVASIYSISNTPHTFGQRPFRAPHHTASAIALVGGGSHPKPGEITLSHLGVLFLDELPEFDRKVLEVLRQPLESKEIIISRAARQITYPANFQLIAAMNPCPCGYAFNQDSRCQCSPESIKRYQNRISGPLLDRIDLHIDVPPLKAQELQDPTPAEDSTTVRQRVIYAYEQQMQRQDCLNQALSPKQLEQHAVLDSTSQRMIEMAQQRLNLSARAYHRVLRVARTIADLAQSEVIQSPHLTEALSYRGNHS
;
A
#
# COMPACT_ATOMS: atom_id res chain seq x y z
N MET A 1 -23.59 17.46 36.25
CA MET A 1 -22.51 16.52 36.65
C MET A 1 -21.17 17.17 36.53
N SER A 2 -20.14 16.62 37.20
CA SER A 2 -18.78 17.10 37.09
C SER A 2 -17.87 16.15 36.28
N PHE A 3 -18.46 15.15 35.60
CA PHE A 3 -17.72 14.11 34.86
C PHE A 3 -18.42 13.78 33.55
N SER A 4 -17.62 13.52 32.52
CA SER A 4 -18.08 12.99 31.23
C SER A 4 -17.06 12.04 30.65
N LYS A 5 -17.51 11.19 29.73
CA LYS A 5 -16.72 10.21 28.99
C LYS A 5 -17.09 10.26 27.51
N ILE A 6 -16.10 10.45 26.65
CA ILE A 6 -16.25 10.51 25.19
C ILE A 6 -15.33 9.50 24.54
N TYR A 7 -15.80 8.83 23.50
CA TYR A 7 -15.03 7.85 22.75
C TYR A 7 -14.40 8.48 21.52
N THR A 8 -13.15 8.11 21.28
CA THR A 8 -12.39 8.45 20.09
C THR A 8 -11.36 7.34 19.80
N ARG A 9 -10.53 7.51 18.77
CA ARG A 9 -9.49 6.54 18.46
C ARG A 9 -8.11 7.16 18.30
N GLY A 10 -7.10 6.43 18.76
CA GLY A 10 -5.70 6.67 18.41
C GLY A 10 -5.36 6.10 17.05
N LEU A 11 -4.19 6.44 16.52
CA LEU A 11 -3.65 5.86 15.30
C LEU A 11 -2.26 5.26 15.59
N LEU A 12 -2.11 3.94 15.37
CA LEU A 12 -0.85 3.22 15.55
C LEU A 12 -0.59 2.35 14.33
N GLY A 13 0.11 2.88 13.33
CA GLY A 13 0.19 2.24 12.02
C GLY A 13 -1.19 2.11 11.42
N LEU A 14 -1.58 0.89 11.01
CA LEU A 14 -2.91 0.55 10.50
C LEU A 14 -3.92 0.15 11.60
N HIS A 15 -3.55 0.28 12.87
CA HIS A 15 -4.43 -0.01 13.99
C HIS A 15 -4.99 1.27 14.58
N ALA A 16 -6.26 1.24 14.96
CA ALA A 16 -6.95 2.37 15.57
C ALA A 16 -7.55 1.98 16.94
N PRO A 17 -6.71 1.88 17.99
CA PRO A 17 -7.18 1.53 19.32
C PRO A 17 -8.13 2.58 19.87
N LEU A 18 -9.14 2.12 20.61
CA LEU A 18 -10.10 2.99 21.28
C LEU A 18 -9.40 3.83 22.35
N ILE A 19 -9.76 5.10 22.41
CA ILE A 19 -9.34 6.05 23.46
C ILE A 19 -10.60 6.59 24.13
N GLU A 20 -10.60 6.58 25.46
CA GLU A 20 -11.61 7.22 26.27
C GLU A 20 -11.08 8.59 26.73
N VAL A 21 -11.83 9.63 26.40
CA VAL A 21 -11.57 11.00 26.85
C VAL A 21 -12.48 11.26 28.05
N GLU A 22 -11.90 11.19 29.24
CA GLU A 22 -12.60 11.45 30.50
C GLU A 22 -12.34 12.90 30.94
N VAL A 23 -13.40 13.66 31.17
CA VAL A 23 -13.29 15.05 31.60
C VAL A 23 -13.95 15.21 32.97
N HIS A 24 -13.20 15.74 33.93
CA HIS A 24 -13.66 16.05 35.27
C HIS A 24 -13.55 17.56 35.56
N VAL A 25 -14.68 18.14 35.99
CA VAL A 25 -14.78 19.55 36.42
C VAL A 25 -14.86 19.60 37.94
N SER A 26 -13.87 20.19 38.62
CA SER A 26 -13.82 20.33 40.06
C SER A 26 -13.74 21.78 40.50
N GLN A 27 -14.09 22.04 41.77
CA GLN A 27 -13.90 23.37 42.37
C GLN A 27 -12.42 23.68 42.52
N GLY A 28 -12.03 24.92 42.35
CA GLY A 28 -10.66 25.39 42.50
C GLY A 28 -10.30 26.49 41.50
N LEU A 29 -9.05 26.95 41.58
CA LEU A 29 -8.53 27.95 40.63
C LEU A 29 -8.61 27.42 39.21
N PRO A 30 -9.01 28.25 38.23
CA PRO A 30 -9.11 27.87 36.84
C PRO A 30 -7.79 27.27 36.32
N SER A 31 -7.82 26.03 35.90
CA SER A 31 -6.67 25.32 35.30
C SER A 31 -7.15 24.24 34.38
N LEU A 32 -6.37 23.91 33.33
CA LEU A 32 -6.63 22.82 32.41
C LEU A 32 -5.40 21.89 32.38
N THR A 33 -5.58 20.67 32.88
CA THR A 33 -4.54 19.64 32.90
C THR A 33 -4.96 18.46 32.04
N ILE A 34 -4.07 17.99 31.16
CA ILE A 34 -4.25 16.79 30.36
C ILE A 34 -3.26 15.73 30.80
N VAL A 35 -3.74 14.54 31.13
CA VAL A 35 -2.97 13.36 31.55
C VAL A 35 -3.22 12.16 30.62
N GLY A 36 -2.40 11.10 30.68
CA GLY A 36 -2.54 9.89 29.84
C GLY A 36 -1.63 9.88 28.64
N LEU A 37 -0.30 10.12 28.82
CA LEU A 37 0.72 10.11 27.76
C LEU A 37 0.39 11.01 26.56
N ALA A 38 -0.16 12.20 26.83
CA ALA A 38 -0.42 13.20 25.80
C ALA A 38 0.90 13.77 25.24
N GLU A 39 1.11 13.68 23.93
CA GLU A 39 2.23 14.32 23.24
C GLU A 39 2.08 15.85 23.16
N ALA A 40 3.11 16.55 22.67
CA ALA A 40 3.11 18.02 22.63
C ALA A 40 1.88 18.58 21.87
N ALA A 41 1.55 18.01 20.72
CA ALA A 41 0.42 18.44 19.89
C ALA A 41 -0.93 18.37 20.63
N VAL A 42 -1.13 17.34 21.47
CA VAL A 42 -2.34 17.20 22.30
C VAL A 42 -2.32 18.17 23.47
N ARG A 43 -1.14 18.49 24.01
CA ARG A 43 -1.03 19.52 25.07
C ARG A 43 -1.31 20.92 24.55
N GLU A 44 -0.97 21.21 23.29
CA GLU A 44 -1.29 22.46 22.61
C GLU A 44 -2.80 22.60 22.27
N SER A 45 -3.55 21.51 22.28
CA SER A 45 -5.01 21.55 22.02
C SER A 45 -5.79 22.41 23.02
N LYS A 46 -5.22 22.67 24.20
CA LYS A 46 -5.87 23.49 25.26
C LYS A 46 -6.37 24.83 24.74
N ASP A 47 -5.52 25.54 24.00
CA ASP A 47 -5.83 26.88 23.52
C ASP A 47 -6.80 26.82 22.31
N ARG A 48 -6.64 25.83 21.44
CA ARG A 48 -7.55 25.61 20.33
C ARG A 48 -8.95 25.26 20.81
N VAL A 49 -9.07 24.29 21.69
CA VAL A 49 -10.35 23.84 22.26
C VAL A 49 -11.04 24.95 23.01
N ARG A 50 -10.31 25.71 23.86
CA ARG A 50 -10.87 26.86 24.58
C ARG A 50 -11.45 27.91 23.64
N SER A 51 -10.68 28.31 22.63
CA SER A 51 -11.10 29.33 21.66
C SER A 51 -12.30 28.82 20.81
N ALA A 52 -12.26 27.56 20.36
CA ALA A 52 -13.33 26.95 19.57
C ALA A 52 -14.65 26.90 20.36
N ILE A 53 -14.62 26.52 21.64
CA ILE A 53 -15.82 26.50 22.51
C ILE A 53 -16.42 27.93 22.63
N ILE A 54 -15.59 28.93 22.91
CA ILE A 54 -16.05 30.32 23.08
C ILE A 54 -16.60 30.87 21.77
N ASN A 55 -15.89 30.68 20.66
CA ASN A 55 -16.31 31.17 19.34
C ASN A 55 -17.52 30.41 18.75
N SER A 56 -17.81 29.21 19.26
CA SER A 56 -19.04 28.46 18.93
C SER A 56 -20.26 28.92 19.75
N GLY A 57 -20.11 29.92 20.63
CA GLY A 57 -21.21 30.48 21.43
C GLY A 57 -21.44 29.75 22.76
N PHE A 58 -20.50 28.91 23.24
CA PHE A 58 -20.57 28.21 24.51
C PHE A 58 -19.64 28.85 25.56
N GLN A 59 -19.89 28.55 26.82
CA GLN A 59 -19.08 29.06 27.93
C GLN A 59 -17.91 28.09 28.26
N PHE A 60 -16.69 28.61 28.29
CA PHE A 60 -15.58 27.81 28.82
C PHE A 60 -15.58 27.87 30.36
N PRO A 61 -15.58 26.68 31.05
CA PRO A 61 -15.69 26.66 32.53
C PRO A 61 -14.54 27.39 33.23
N THR A 62 -14.87 28.26 34.17
CA THR A 62 -13.88 28.95 35.01
C THR A 62 -13.55 28.15 36.30
N LYS A 63 -13.38 26.82 36.15
CA LYS A 63 -13.12 25.86 37.22
C LYS A 63 -11.86 25.05 36.88
N ARG A 64 -11.44 24.18 37.80
CA ARG A 64 -10.35 23.23 37.52
C ARG A 64 -10.85 22.11 36.62
N LEU A 65 -10.22 21.96 35.47
CA LEU A 65 -10.48 20.90 34.49
C LEU A 65 -9.33 19.88 34.49
N THR A 66 -9.67 18.61 34.60
CA THR A 66 -8.73 17.49 34.41
C THR A 66 -9.25 16.63 33.30
N ILE A 67 -8.45 16.42 32.25
CA ILE A 67 -8.76 15.56 31.11
C ILE A 67 -7.82 14.36 31.16
N ASN A 68 -8.37 13.17 31.26
CA ASN A 68 -7.62 11.93 31.23
C ASN A 68 -7.87 11.23 29.89
N LEU A 69 -6.79 10.83 29.20
CA LEU A 69 -6.83 10.10 27.95
C LEU A 69 -6.47 8.63 28.24
N ALA A 70 -7.46 7.78 28.37
CA ALA A 70 -7.27 6.36 28.67
C ALA A 70 -7.26 5.48 27.40
N PRO A 71 -6.51 4.36 27.38
CA PRO A 71 -5.58 3.89 28.43
C PRO A 71 -4.25 4.66 28.43
N ALA A 72 -3.60 4.73 29.59
CA ALA A 72 -2.40 5.56 29.79
C ALA A 72 -1.13 5.04 29.08
N ASP A 73 -1.09 3.77 28.69
CA ASP A 73 0.03 3.12 28.01
C ASP A 73 0.09 3.40 26.50
N LEU A 74 -1.00 3.88 25.91
CA LEU A 74 -1.04 4.28 24.51
C LEU A 74 -0.60 5.72 24.33
N PRO A 75 0.37 6.01 23.45
CA PRO A 75 0.72 7.37 23.11
C PRO A 75 -0.40 8.05 22.30
N LYS A 76 -0.76 9.26 22.69
CA LYS A 76 -1.78 10.08 22.02
C LYS A 76 -1.10 11.20 21.29
N ASP A 77 -1.15 11.11 19.96
CA ASP A 77 -0.57 12.10 19.06
C ASP A 77 -1.62 12.74 18.16
N GLY A 78 -1.29 13.93 17.65
CA GLY A 78 -2.11 14.67 16.70
C GLY A 78 -3.28 15.43 17.30
N SER A 79 -3.80 16.32 16.48
CA SER A 79 -4.89 17.26 16.82
C SER A 79 -6.30 16.65 16.71
N ARG A 80 -6.42 15.40 16.28
CA ARG A 80 -7.71 14.70 16.09
C ARG A 80 -8.54 14.56 17.36
N LEU A 81 -7.92 14.76 18.52
CA LEU A 81 -8.55 14.69 19.84
C LEU A 81 -9.23 16.00 20.28
N ASP A 82 -9.09 17.08 19.51
CA ASP A 82 -9.63 18.39 19.89
C ASP A 82 -11.16 18.36 19.99
N LEU A 83 -11.84 17.76 19.01
CA LEU A 83 -13.30 17.65 19.00
C LEU A 83 -13.85 16.82 20.17
N PRO A 84 -13.37 15.60 20.46
CA PRO A 84 -13.84 14.84 21.63
C PRO A 84 -13.50 15.52 22.96
N ILE A 85 -12.37 16.21 23.08
CA ILE A 85 -12.04 16.99 24.27
C ILE A 85 -13.03 18.15 24.48
N ALA A 86 -13.37 18.89 23.41
CA ALA A 86 -14.33 19.98 23.47
C ALA A 86 -15.71 19.49 23.94
N LEU A 87 -16.22 18.40 23.33
CA LEU A 87 -17.50 17.80 23.70
C LEU A 87 -17.50 17.30 25.15
N GLY A 88 -16.41 16.67 25.60
CA GLY A 88 -16.27 16.25 26.99
C GLY A 88 -16.34 17.41 27.96
N ILE A 89 -15.71 18.54 27.66
CA ILE A 89 -15.79 19.78 28.49
C ILE A 89 -17.23 20.31 28.54
N LEU A 90 -17.93 20.35 27.42
CA LEU A 90 -19.30 20.85 27.32
C LEU A 90 -20.29 19.97 28.08
N ILE A 91 -20.16 18.65 28.03
CA ILE A 91 -21.00 17.71 28.79
C ILE A 91 -20.69 17.81 30.30
N ALA A 92 -19.39 17.77 30.69
CA ALA A 92 -19.01 17.83 32.10
C ALA A 92 -19.38 19.15 32.74
N SER A 93 -19.53 20.25 31.97
CA SER A 93 -20.00 21.54 32.44
C SER A 93 -21.52 21.72 32.40
N GLY A 94 -22.28 20.72 31.94
CA GLY A 94 -23.74 20.74 31.90
C GLY A 94 -24.34 21.55 30.75
N GLN A 95 -23.55 21.88 29.71
CA GLN A 95 -24.01 22.63 28.54
C GLN A 95 -24.55 21.69 27.43
N LEU A 96 -24.20 20.41 27.48
CA LEU A 96 -24.76 19.34 26.66
C LEU A 96 -25.36 18.26 27.57
N PRO A 97 -26.37 17.48 27.10
CA PRO A 97 -26.99 16.41 27.86
C PRO A 97 -25.96 15.31 28.22
N GLU A 98 -26.16 14.69 29.38
CA GLU A 98 -25.42 13.52 29.79
C GLU A 98 -25.80 12.29 28.91
N ASN A 99 -24.84 11.38 28.71
CA ASN A 99 -25.03 10.09 28.01
C ASN A 99 -25.51 10.21 26.54
N CYS A 100 -25.55 11.42 25.97
CA CYS A 100 -25.99 11.61 24.58
C CYS A 100 -24.99 11.08 23.53
N THR A 101 -23.77 10.70 23.94
CA THR A 101 -22.66 10.33 23.06
C THR A 101 -22.18 8.89 23.21
N GLU A 102 -22.91 8.03 23.96
CA GLU A 102 -22.46 6.67 24.30
C GLU A 102 -22.21 5.76 23.08
N ASP A 103 -23.02 5.90 22.01
CA ASP A 103 -22.88 5.12 20.78
C ASP A 103 -22.01 5.81 19.72
N PHE A 104 -21.39 6.94 20.06
CA PHE A 104 -20.64 7.76 19.11
C PHE A 104 -19.15 7.79 19.39
N GLU A 105 -18.37 7.78 18.31
CA GLU A 105 -16.95 8.12 18.33
C GLU A 105 -16.72 9.44 17.59
N PHE A 106 -15.84 10.28 18.08
CA PHE A 106 -15.58 11.61 17.56
C PHE A 106 -14.13 11.78 17.16
N ILE A 107 -13.89 12.30 15.96
CA ILE A 107 -12.57 12.66 15.48
C ILE A 107 -12.62 14.01 14.78
N GLY A 108 -11.62 14.86 15.02
CA GLY A 108 -11.51 16.15 14.35
C GLY A 108 -10.55 17.10 15.04
N GLU A 109 -9.80 17.85 14.26
CA GLU A 109 -9.02 18.98 14.72
C GLU A 109 -9.92 20.22 14.78
N LEU A 110 -9.81 21.02 15.82
CA LEU A 110 -10.56 22.28 15.92
C LEU A 110 -9.69 23.47 15.52
N ALA A 111 -10.21 24.28 14.61
CA ALA A 111 -9.72 25.63 14.39
C ALA A 111 -10.19 26.56 15.53
N LEU A 112 -9.56 27.71 15.69
CA LEU A 112 -9.87 28.64 16.79
C LEU A 112 -11.31 29.20 16.70
N ASP A 113 -11.88 29.25 15.52
CA ASP A 113 -13.26 29.72 15.25
C ASP A 113 -14.31 28.61 15.44
N GLY A 114 -13.90 27.36 15.71
CA GLY A 114 -14.77 26.21 15.91
C GLY A 114 -14.98 25.34 14.66
N HIS A 115 -14.37 25.64 13.51
CA HIS A 115 -14.38 24.76 12.34
C HIS A 115 -13.64 23.45 12.64
N VAL A 116 -14.17 22.34 12.11
CA VAL A 116 -13.61 21.00 12.25
C VAL A 116 -12.78 20.68 11.01
N ARG A 117 -11.45 20.58 11.19
CA ARG A 117 -10.47 20.34 10.12
C ARG A 117 -10.22 18.84 9.88
N PRO A 118 -9.85 18.47 8.64
CA PRO A 118 -9.58 17.08 8.28
C PRO A 118 -8.40 16.51 9.08
N VAL A 119 -8.46 15.19 9.30
CA VAL A 119 -7.44 14.43 10.01
C VAL A 119 -6.89 13.31 9.14
N SER A 120 -5.60 12.99 9.32
CA SER A 120 -4.98 11.86 8.64
C SER A 120 -5.44 10.53 9.25
N GLY A 121 -5.56 9.49 8.40
CA GLY A 121 -5.96 8.14 8.82
C GLY A 121 -7.45 8.00 9.11
N ALA A 122 -8.30 8.93 8.67
CA ALA A 122 -9.74 8.90 8.93
C ALA A 122 -10.40 7.58 8.51
N LEU A 123 -10.00 7.00 7.38
CA LEU A 123 -10.51 5.69 6.93
C LEU A 123 -10.16 4.57 7.92
N THR A 124 -8.94 4.51 8.41
CA THR A 124 -8.51 3.51 9.40
C THR A 124 -9.30 3.63 10.71
N LEU A 125 -9.54 4.87 11.16
CA LEU A 125 -10.35 5.17 12.35
C LEU A 125 -11.80 4.73 12.14
N ALA A 126 -12.38 5.06 10.99
CA ALA A 126 -13.75 4.71 10.62
C ALA A 126 -13.97 3.19 10.49
N MET A 127 -13.01 2.46 9.90
CA MET A 127 -13.07 0.99 9.84
C MET A 127 -13.08 0.36 11.23
N ALA A 128 -12.29 0.86 12.16
CA ALA A 128 -12.27 0.35 13.53
C ALA A 128 -13.55 0.73 14.30
N CYS A 129 -14.11 1.91 14.05
CA CYS A 129 -15.41 2.34 14.59
C CYS A 129 -16.55 1.41 14.09
N GLN A 130 -16.56 1.08 12.79
CA GLN A 130 -17.49 0.14 12.19
C GLN A 130 -17.41 -1.24 12.85
N GLN A 131 -16.21 -1.77 13.09
CA GLN A 131 -16.01 -3.04 13.78
C GLN A 131 -16.54 -3.04 15.21
N ALA A 132 -16.50 -1.89 15.88
CA ALA A 132 -17.06 -1.68 17.21
C ALA A 132 -18.58 -1.44 17.20
N GLN A 133 -19.21 -1.35 16.01
CA GLN A 133 -20.62 -1.01 15.83
C GLN A 133 -21.03 0.34 16.41
N HIS A 134 -20.11 1.30 16.46
CA HIS A 134 -20.37 2.66 16.88
C HIS A 134 -20.65 3.56 15.67
N LYS A 135 -21.28 4.70 15.92
CA LYS A 135 -21.49 5.81 14.99
C LYS A 135 -20.27 6.73 15.01
N ILE A 136 -19.95 7.37 13.89
CA ILE A 136 -18.80 8.25 13.82
C ILE A 136 -19.18 9.68 13.42
N VAL A 137 -18.67 10.64 14.15
CA VAL A 137 -18.70 12.07 13.81
C VAL A 137 -17.29 12.49 13.38
N LEU A 138 -17.16 13.08 12.19
CA LEU A 138 -15.87 13.41 11.61
C LEU A 138 -15.94 14.63 10.68
N PRO A 139 -14.79 15.22 10.31
CA PRO A 139 -14.76 16.36 9.38
C PRO A 139 -15.37 16.02 8.02
N VAL A 140 -16.11 16.93 7.44
CA VAL A 140 -16.72 16.77 6.10
C VAL A 140 -15.69 16.45 5.03
N ASP A 141 -14.49 17.04 5.11
CA ASP A 141 -13.40 16.80 4.15
C ASP A 141 -12.88 15.36 4.15
N ASN A 142 -13.09 14.61 5.25
CA ASN A 142 -12.78 13.19 5.33
C ASN A 142 -13.93 12.28 4.86
N SER A 143 -15.10 12.81 4.57
CA SER A 143 -16.29 12.02 4.23
C SER A 143 -16.13 11.19 2.94
N GLN A 144 -15.39 11.71 1.96
CA GLN A 144 -15.13 11.02 0.71
C GLN A 144 -14.33 9.73 0.92
N ASP A 145 -13.32 9.75 1.79
CA ASP A 145 -12.47 8.59 2.09
C ASP A 145 -13.27 7.42 2.66
N ILE A 146 -14.33 7.72 3.42
CA ILE A 146 -15.14 6.73 4.14
C ILE A 146 -16.46 6.39 3.46
N SER A 147 -16.85 7.09 2.38
CA SER A 147 -18.07 6.84 1.61
C SER A 147 -18.14 5.41 1.05
N HIS A 148 -17.01 4.70 1.03
CA HIS A 148 -16.86 3.32 0.57
C HIS A 148 -17.10 2.26 1.66
N LEU A 149 -17.29 2.67 2.94
CA LEU A 149 -17.57 1.74 4.02
C LEU A 149 -19.07 1.45 4.08
N PRO A 150 -19.52 0.23 3.76
CA PRO A 150 -20.93 -0.13 3.89
C PRO A 150 -21.33 -0.20 5.36
N ASN A 151 -22.57 0.13 5.69
CA ASN A 151 -23.16 -0.02 7.03
C ASN A 151 -22.48 0.78 8.16
N LEU A 152 -21.69 1.80 7.87
CA LEU A 152 -21.18 2.72 8.88
C LEU A 152 -22.11 3.92 8.99
N GLU A 153 -22.65 4.17 10.17
CA GLU A 153 -23.37 5.43 10.46
C GLU A 153 -22.36 6.56 10.65
N CYS A 154 -22.22 7.39 9.62
CA CYS A 154 -21.26 8.47 9.56
C CYS A 154 -21.97 9.84 9.49
N TYR A 155 -21.53 10.77 10.32
CA TYR A 155 -22.04 12.13 10.42
C TYR A 155 -20.93 13.14 10.12
N PRO A 156 -20.81 13.60 8.86
CA PRO A 156 -19.85 14.63 8.48
C PRO A 156 -20.23 15.99 9.08
N VAL A 157 -19.25 16.71 9.62
CA VAL A 157 -19.47 18.01 10.26
C VAL A 157 -18.42 19.02 9.81
N ASN A 158 -18.84 20.30 9.72
CA ASN A 158 -17.96 21.42 9.42
C ASN A 158 -17.58 22.21 10.68
N HIS A 159 -18.43 22.19 11.70
CA HIS A 159 -18.29 23.09 12.84
C HIS A 159 -18.72 22.42 14.15
N LEU A 160 -18.02 22.71 15.25
CA LEU A 160 -18.35 22.24 16.61
C LEU A 160 -19.81 22.54 16.98
N LYS A 161 -20.32 23.72 16.57
CA LYS A 161 -21.69 24.14 16.83
C LYS A 161 -22.73 23.17 16.26
N GLU A 162 -22.51 22.63 15.03
CA GLU A 162 -23.42 21.64 14.41
C GLU A 162 -23.55 20.37 15.25
N VAL A 163 -22.42 19.89 15.80
CA VAL A 163 -22.39 18.73 16.69
C VAL A 163 -23.18 19.02 17.98
N CYS A 164 -22.97 20.19 18.56
CA CYS A 164 -23.70 20.59 19.78
C CYS A 164 -25.21 20.72 19.51
N GLU A 165 -25.63 21.34 18.42
CA GLU A 165 -27.03 21.50 18.01
C GLU A 165 -27.71 20.15 17.81
N HIS A 166 -27.01 19.16 17.26
CA HIS A 166 -27.52 17.80 17.13
C HIS A 166 -27.87 17.16 18.48
N PHE A 167 -26.95 17.26 19.45
CA PHE A 167 -27.17 16.67 20.77
C PHE A 167 -28.13 17.50 21.65
N LEU A 168 -28.29 18.79 21.39
CA LEU A 168 -29.34 19.61 22.00
C LEU A 168 -30.72 19.38 21.37
N GLY A 169 -30.79 18.65 20.25
CA GLY A 169 -32.03 18.37 19.55
C GLY A 169 -32.57 19.55 18.72
N THR A 170 -31.82 20.61 18.57
CA THR A 170 -32.21 21.80 17.78
C THR A 170 -32.06 21.59 16.28
N GLN A 171 -31.00 20.90 15.83
CA GLN A 171 -30.78 20.55 14.44
C GLN A 171 -30.09 19.18 14.35
N LYS A 172 -30.68 18.24 13.59
CA LYS A 172 -30.09 16.91 13.40
C LYS A 172 -29.00 16.95 12.33
N LEU A 173 -27.87 16.25 12.57
CA LEU A 173 -26.84 16.04 11.58
C LEU A 173 -27.34 15.13 10.45
N ALA A 174 -26.94 15.42 9.24
CA ALA A 174 -27.22 14.56 8.09
C ALA A 174 -26.30 13.35 8.11
N HIS A 175 -26.88 12.17 7.86
CA HIS A 175 -26.12 10.95 7.67
C HIS A 175 -25.49 10.92 6.28
N ALA A 176 -24.20 10.58 6.19
CA ALA A 176 -23.53 10.39 4.90
C ALA A 176 -24.11 9.16 4.20
N GLN A 177 -24.52 9.32 2.95
CA GLN A 177 -24.94 8.20 2.12
C GLN A 177 -23.71 7.50 1.56
N PRO A 178 -23.63 6.14 1.64
CA PRO A 178 -22.57 5.39 0.95
C PRO A 178 -22.63 5.69 -0.55
N SER A 179 -21.51 6.05 -1.15
CA SER A 179 -21.46 6.19 -2.60
C SER A 179 -21.26 4.81 -3.24
N ALA A 180 -22.19 4.45 -4.14
CA ALA A 180 -22.01 3.30 -5.01
C ALA A 180 -20.94 3.67 -6.06
N HIS A 181 -19.70 3.30 -5.82
CA HIS A 181 -18.68 3.41 -6.85
C HIS A 181 -18.56 2.10 -7.62
N SER A 182 -18.64 2.21 -8.94
CA SER A 182 -18.21 1.15 -9.84
C SER A 182 -16.71 0.96 -9.64
N ASN A 183 -16.28 -0.26 -9.36
CA ASN A 183 -14.86 -0.64 -9.21
C ASN A 183 -14.03 -0.49 -10.50
N GLU A 184 -14.59 0.06 -11.56
CA GLU A 184 -13.97 0.18 -12.87
C GLU A 184 -13.61 1.64 -13.18
N MET A 185 -12.55 2.13 -12.57
CA MET A 185 -11.86 3.31 -13.09
C MET A 185 -10.88 2.87 -14.17
N PRO A 186 -11.00 3.39 -15.42
CA PRO A 186 -10.07 3.03 -16.49
C PRO A 186 -8.64 3.45 -16.10
N TYR A 187 -7.70 2.54 -16.30
CA TYR A 187 -6.28 2.89 -16.16
C TYR A 187 -5.90 3.91 -17.25
N LYS A 188 -5.07 4.87 -16.87
CA LYS A 188 -4.59 5.93 -17.77
C LYS A 188 -3.80 5.38 -18.97
N PHE A 189 -3.24 4.18 -18.84
CA PHE A 189 -2.31 3.57 -19.79
C PHE A 189 -2.83 2.21 -20.23
N ASP A 190 -2.63 1.87 -21.49
CA ASP A 190 -3.01 0.59 -22.09
C ASP A 190 -1.79 -0.17 -22.61
N LEU A 191 -1.82 -1.51 -22.57
CA LEU A 191 -0.77 -2.37 -23.11
C LEU A 191 -0.70 -2.26 -24.63
N ALA A 192 -1.78 -1.88 -25.30
CA ALA A 192 -1.81 -1.59 -26.73
C ALA A 192 -0.85 -0.46 -27.16
N ASP A 193 -0.47 0.43 -26.23
CA ASP A 193 0.52 1.47 -26.50
C ASP A 193 1.92 0.90 -26.79
N VAL A 194 2.19 -0.36 -26.38
CA VAL A 194 3.48 -1.02 -26.54
C VAL A 194 3.51 -1.75 -27.87
N LYS A 195 4.13 -1.12 -28.87
CA LYS A 195 4.37 -1.75 -30.18
C LYS A 195 5.47 -2.81 -30.11
N GLY A 196 5.33 -3.87 -30.88
CA GLY A 196 6.31 -4.97 -30.90
C GLY A 196 6.52 -5.60 -29.52
N GLN A 197 7.77 -5.83 -29.14
CA GLN A 197 8.19 -6.31 -27.81
C GLN A 197 7.41 -7.56 -27.32
N LEU A 198 7.15 -8.54 -28.20
CA LEU A 198 6.31 -9.72 -27.90
C LEU A 198 6.78 -10.49 -26.66
N ARG A 199 8.10 -10.75 -26.53
CA ARG A 199 8.64 -11.47 -25.36
C ARG A 199 8.52 -10.67 -24.05
N PRO A 200 8.88 -9.38 -23.99
CA PRO A 200 8.64 -8.55 -22.81
C PRO A 200 7.15 -8.44 -22.42
N ARG A 201 6.23 -8.33 -23.38
CA ARG A 201 4.78 -8.33 -23.13
C ARG A 201 4.31 -9.66 -22.55
N ARG A 202 4.77 -10.79 -23.10
CA ARG A 202 4.48 -12.13 -22.58
C ARG A 202 5.02 -12.30 -21.15
N ALA A 203 6.23 -11.80 -20.87
CA ALA A 203 6.79 -11.80 -19.51
C ALA A 203 5.94 -10.97 -18.51
N LEU A 204 5.37 -9.83 -18.95
CA LEU A 204 4.44 -9.04 -18.13
C LEU A 204 3.15 -9.82 -17.83
N GLU A 205 2.58 -10.52 -18.83
CA GLU A 205 1.39 -11.36 -18.65
C GLU A 205 1.63 -12.47 -17.62
N ILE A 206 2.77 -13.18 -17.73
CA ILE A 206 3.16 -14.22 -16.77
C ILE A 206 3.40 -13.62 -15.39
N ALA A 207 4.08 -12.47 -15.32
CA ALA A 207 4.32 -11.77 -14.06
C ALA A 207 3.00 -11.36 -13.39
N ALA A 208 2.05 -10.81 -14.16
CA ALA A 208 0.73 -10.42 -13.66
C ALA A 208 -0.09 -11.62 -13.16
N ALA A 209 -0.08 -12.72 -13.91
CA ALA A 209 -0.87 -13.92 -13.60
C ALA A 209 -0.38 -14.64 -12.33
N GLY A 210 0.94 -14.74 -12.14
CA GLY A 210 1.53 -15.50 -11.03
C GLY A 210 2.07 -14.66 -9.87
N GLY A 211 2.01 -13.33 -9.97
CA GLY A 211 2.62 -12.43 -8.97
C GLY A 211 4.15 -12.37 -9.00
N HIS A 212 4.76 -12.76 -10.13
CA HIS A 212 6.21 -12.90 -10.24
C HIS A 212 6.94 -11.56 -10.33
N SER A 213 8.10 -11.44 -9.67
CA SER A 213 9.02 -10.32 -9.85
C SER A 213 9.69 -10.39 -11.23
N LEU A 214 9.96 -9.22 -11.85
CA LEU A 214 10.48 -9.15 -13.22
C LEU A 214 11.62 -8.14 -13.33
N LEU A 215 12.70 -8.52 -14.02
CA LEU A 215 13.82 -7.65 -14.38
C LEU A 215 13.89 -7.47 -15.89
N PHE A 216 13.72 -6.23 -16.34
CA PHE A 216 13.99 -5.81 -17.71
C PHE A 216 15.46 -5.40 -17.88
N LYS A 217 16.18 -6.00 -18.82
CA LYS A 217 17.53 -5.65 -19.17
C LYS A 217 17.59 -5.23 -20.65
N GLY A 218 18.12 -4.05 -20.93
CA GLY A 218 18.20 -3.59 -22.32
C GLY A 218 18.78 -2.17 -22.43
N PRO A 219 19.13 -1.74 -23.65
CA PRO A 219 19.66 -0.40 -23.92
C PRO A 219 18.70 0.71 -23.47
N PRO A 220 19.21 1.95 -23.29
CA PRO A 220 18.35 3.10 -23.06
C PRO A 220 17.41 3.31 -24.26
N GLY A 221 16.19 3.81 -23.98
CA GLY A 221 15.19 4.09 -25.02
C GLY A 221 14.45 2.87 -25.58
N THR A 222 14.60 1.66 -25.02
CA THR A 222 13.89 0.45 -25.49
C THR A 222 12.49 0.28 -24.90
N GLY A 223 11.99 1.23 -24.12
CA GLY A 223 10.62 1.20 -23.57
C GLY A 223 10.46 0.40 -22.28
N LYS A 224 11.51 0.13 -21.51
CA LYS A 224 11.46 -0.61 -20.24
C LYS A 224 10.47 0.01 -19.25
N THR A 225 10.54 1.32 -19.04
CA THR A 225 9.64 2.09 -18.16
C THR A 225 8.20 2.08 -18.70
N LEU A 226 8.06 2.17 -20.05
CA LEU A 226 6.78 2.05 -20.72
C LEU A 226 6.12 0.70 -20.42
N LEU A 227 6.84 -0.40 -20.60
CA LEU A 227 6.37 -1.76 -20.30
C LEU A 227 5.97 -1.91 -18.83
N ALA A 228 6.85 -1.50 -17.90
CA ALA A 228 6.60 -1.63 -16.47
C ALA A 228 5.32 -0.90 -16.03
N SER A 229 5.07 0.30 -16.55
CA SER A 229 3.89 1.10 -16.18
C SER A 229 2.55 0.50 -16.65
N ARG A 230 2.56 -0.41 -17.63
CA ARG A 230 1.36 -1.10 -18.13
C ARG A 230 1.00 -2.32 -17.29
N LEU A 231 1.88 -2.80 -16.41
CA LEU A 231 1.58 -3.96 -15.58
C LEU A 231 0.30 -3.75 -14.74
N ALA A 232 0.15 -2.59 -14.13
CA ALA A 232 -1.01 -2.30 -13.28
C ALA A 232 -2.35 -2.44 -14.04
N SER A 233 -2.39 -2.17 -15.35
CA SER A 233 -3.60 -2.27 -16.17
C SER A 233 -4.02 -3.71 -16.49
N ILE A 234 -3.11 -4.68 -16.35
CA ILE A 234 -3.40 -6.10 -16.61
C ILE A 234 -3.50 -6.95 -15.34
N LEU A 235 -3.23 -6.37 -14.17
CA LEU A 235 -3.43 -7.07 -12.88
C LEU A 235 -4.91 -7.33 -12.60
N PRO A 236 -5.25 -8.41 -11.86
CA PRO A 236 -6.61 -8.64 -11.38
C PRO A 236 -7.12 -7.46 -10.54
N PRO A 237 -8.42 -7.17 -10.52
CA PRO A 237 -8.97 -6.12 -9.67
C PRO A 237 -8.71 -6.44 -8.19
N LEU A 238 -8.65 -5.39 -7.36
CA LEU A 238 -8.62 -5.55 -5.91
C LEU A 238 -10.00 -6.02 -5.42
N SER A 239 -10.03 -6.94 -4.47
CA SER A 239 -11.23 -7.22 -3.70
C SER A 239 -11.61 -5.99 -2.85
N THR A 240 -12.84 -5.94 -2.35
CA THR A 240 -13.30 -4.85 -1.47
C THR A 240 -12.39 -4.70 -0.24
N ARG A 241 -11.99 -5.82 0.37
CA ARG A 241 -11.08 -5.83 1.52
C ARG A 241 -9.70 -5.26 1.17
N GLU A 242 -9.12 -5.72 0.07
CA GLU A 242 -7.82 -5.23 -0.42
C GLU A 242 -7.86 -3.74 -0.78
N THR A 243 -8.95 -3.29 -1.38
CA THR A 243 -9.17 -1.87 -1.72
C THR A 243 -9.16 -1.00 -0.46
N LEU A 244 -9.85 -1.41 0.59
CA LEU A 244 -9.87 -0.70 1.88
C LEU A 244 -8.51 -0.73 2.57
N GLU A 245 -7.78 -1.84 2.48
CA GLU A 245 -6.43 -1.96 3.05
C GLU A 245 -5.46 -0.99 2.37
N VAL A 246 -5.45 -0.93 1.04
CA VAL A 246 -4.66 0.05 0.28
C VAL A 246 -5.07 1.47 0.62
N ALA A 247 -6.36 1.79 0.58
CA ALA A 247 -6.86 3.13 0.88
C ALA A 247 -6.49 3.58 2.31
N SER A 248 -6.48 2.66 3.29
CA SER A 248 -6.06 2.95 4.67
C SER A 248 -4.59 3.37 4.74
N ILE A 249 -3.69 2.70 4.00
CA ILE A 249 -2.28 3.07 3.92
C ILE A 249 -2.13 4.51 3.38
N TYR A 250 -2.86 4.82 2.31
CA TYR A 250 -2.81 6.14 1.68
C TYR A 250 -3.44 7.23 2.55
N SER A 251 -4.49 6.93 3.28
CA SER A 251 -5.12 7.84 4.26
C SER A 251 -4.15 8.23 5.38
N ILE A 252 -3.33 7.28 5.87
CA ILE A 252 -2.32 7.55 6.92
C ILE A 252 -1.14 8.36 6.38
N SER A 253 -0.70 8.08 5.15
CA SER A 253 0.42 8.79 4.52
C SER A 253 0.05 10.19 4.04
N ASN A 254 -1.25 10.50 3.96
CA ASN A 254 -1.80 11.70 3.34
C ASN A 254 -1.33 11.87 1.89
N THR A 255 -1.23 10.76 1.16
CA THR A 255 -0.79 10.70 -0.23
C THR A 255 -2.03 10.49 -1.11
N PRO A 256 -2.23 11.25 -2.19
CA PRO A 256 -3.35 11.02 -3.10
C PRO A 256 -3.33 9.62 -3.72
N HIS A 257 -4.49 8.97 -3.77
CA HIS A 257 -4.66 7.66 -4.39
C HIS A 257 -6.07 7.54 -4.99
N THR A 258 -6.17 6.85 -6.12
CA THR A 258 -7.46 6.56 -6.74
C THR A 258 -8.01 5.26 -6.14
N PHE A 259 -9.16 5.36 -5.47
CA PHE A 259 -9.82 4.22 -4.85
C PHE A 259 -10.09 3.10 -5.86
N GLY A 260 -9.81 1.85 -5.48
CA GLY A 260 -9.99 0.67 -6.33
C GLY A 260 -8.86 0.38 -7.33
N GLN A 261 -7.92 1.29 -7.54
CA GLN A 261 -6.76 1.04 -8.40
C GLN A 261 -5.62 0.40 -7.62
N ARG A 262 -4.88 -0.50 -8.28
CA ARG A 262 -3.63 -1.03 -7.73
C ARG A 262 -2.55 0.04 -7.76
N PRO A 263 -1.82 0.26 -6.65
CA PRO A 263 -0.74 1.23 -6.62
C PRO A 263 0.38 0.90 -7.63
N PHE A 264 0.91 1.95 -8.27
CA PHE A 264 2.15 1.88 -9.03
C PHE A 264 3.12 2.93 -8.50
N ARG A 265 4.17 2.48 -7.82
CA ARG A 265 5.18 3.36 -7.20
C ARG A 265 6.50 3.22 -7.95
N ALA A 266 7.07 4.35 -8.32
CA ALA A 266 8.32 4.42 -9.07
C ALA A 266 9.27 5.44 -8.42
N PRO A 267 9.89 5.11 -7.27
CA PRO A 267 10.84 6.01 -6.62
C PRO A 267 12.06 6.23 -7.49
N HIS A 268 12.57 7.45 -7.47
CA HIS A 268 13.82 7.80 -8.18
C HIS A 268 15.01 7.08 -7.53
N HIS A 269 16.05 6.74 -8.29
CA HIS A 269 17.22 6.00 -7.79
C HIS A 269 18.00 6.74 -6.68
N THR A 270 17.82 8.06 -6.54
CA THR A 270 18.40 8.87 -5.44
C THR A 270 17.61 8.78 -4.13
N ALA A 271 16.50 8.03 -4.10
CA ALA A 271 15.68 7.87 -2.90
C ALA A 271 16.50 7.25 -1.76
N SER A 272 16.36 7.81 -0.56
CA SER A 272 17.02 7.27 0.63
C SER A 272 16.35 5.98 1.13
N ALA A 273 17.06 5.19 1.95
CA ALA A 273 16.49 4.02 2.61
C ALA A 273 15.25 4.39 3.46
N ILE A 274 15.24 5.56 4.08
CA ILE A 274 14.08 6.06 4.84
C ILE A 274 12.90 6.36 3.93
N ALA A 275 13.12 6.88 2.73
CA ALA A 275 12.04 7.09 1.77
C ALA A 275 11.41 5.78 1.31
N LEU A 276 12.21 4.71 1.14
CA LEU A 276 11.69 3.40 0.78
C LEU A 276 10.97 2.70 1.93
N VAL A 277 11.60 2.62 3.09
CA VAL A 277 11.11 1.87 4.27
C VAL A 277 10.00 2.64 4.99
N GLY A 278 10.15 3.95 5.04
CA GLY A 278 9.38 4.80 5.93
C GLY A 278 10.17 5.14 7.21
N GLY A 279 9.62 6.00 8.02
CA GLY A 279 10.26 6.44 9.26
C GLY A 279 9.86 7.84 9.67
N GLY A 280 10.71 8.50 10.44
CA GLY A 280 10.45 9.79 11.07
C GLY A 280 10.21 9.66 12.56
N SER A 281 9.97 10.77 13.26
CA SER A 281 9.57 10.79 14.68
C SER A 281 8.23 10.10 14.89
N HIS A 282 7.30 10.34 13.98
CA HIS A 282 6.06 9.58 13.81
C HIS A 282 6.23 8.68 12.59
N PRO A 283 6.42 7.35 12.76
CA PRO A 283 6.73 6.46 11.64
C PRO A 283 5.63 6.47 10.58
N LYS A 284 5.95 7.05 9.42
CA LYS A 284 5.06 7.06 8.25
C LYS A 284 5.44 5.94 7.27
N PRO A 285 4.47 5.40 6.52
CA PRO A 285 4.74 4.43 5.48
C PRO A 285 5.66 5.01 4.39
N GLY A 286 6.63 4.20 3.93
CA GLY A 286 7.50 4.52 2.80
C GLY A 286 6.98 3.93 1.48
N GLU A 287 7.75 4.09 0.39
CA GLU A 287 7.39 3.65 -0.96
C GLU A 287 7.09 2.15 -1.05
N ILE A 288 7.76 1.32 -0.23
CA ILE A 288 7.52 -0.11 -0.13
C ILE A 288 6.09 -0.39 0.37
N THR A 289 5.66 0.26 1.45
CA THR A 289 4.30 0.13 1.98
C THR A 289 3.27 0.76 1.04
N LEU A 290 3.59 1.92 0.43
CA LEU A 290 2.73 2.58 -0.55
C LEU A 290 2.53 1.75 -1.83
N SER A 291 3.40 0.77 -2.11
CA SER A 291 3.23 -0.18 -3.22
C SER A 291 2.46 -1.44 -2.86
N HIS A 292 1.96 -1.55 -1.63
CA HIS A 292 1.23 -2.72 -1.15
C HIS A 292 0.06 -3.10 -2.06
N LEU A 293 -0.08 -4.40 -2.38
CA LEU A 293 -1.04 -4.97 -3.34
C LEU A 293 -0.97 -4.37 -4.75
N GLY A 294 0.15 -3.72 -5.06
CA GLY A 294 0.44 -3.09 -6.33
C GLY A 294 1.84 -3.39 -6.82
N VAL A 295 2.45 -2.42 -7.47
CA VAL A 295 3.74 -2.54 -8.16
C VAL A 295 4.76 -1.56 -7.59
N LEU A 296 5.91 -2.06 -7.20
CA LEU A 296 7.11 -1.25 -6.95
C LEU A 296 8.02 -1.36 -8.17
N PHE A 297 8.18 -0.26 -8.90
CA PHE A 297 9.05 -0.19 -10.07
C PHE A 297 10.36 0.53 -9.72
N LEU A 298 11.48 -0.14 -9.93
CA LEU A 298 12.82 0.41 -9.74
C LEU A 298 13.53 0.53 -11.10
N ASP A 299 13.52 1.73 -11.66
CA ASP A 299 14.28 2.01 -12.87
C ASP A 299 15.76 2.25 -12.54
N GLU A 300 16.64 1.94 -13.49
CA GLU A 300 18.10 2.07 -13.32
C GLU A 300 18.60 1.36 -12.04
N LEU A 301 18.14 0.13 -11.81
CA LEU A 301 18.39 -0.64 -10.58
C LEU A 301 19.85 -0.57 -10.07
N PRO A 302 20.93 -0.65 -10.90
CA PRO A 302 22.31 -0.57 -10.41
C PRO A 302 22.73 0.84 -9.93
N GLU A 303 21.92 1.89 -10.18
CA GLU A 303 22.22 3.25 -9.73
C GLU A 303 21.71 3.55 -8.31
N PHE A 304 20.83 2.70 -7.77
CA PHE A 304 20.45 2.80 -6.36
C PHE A 304 21.64 2.48 -5.45
N ASP A 305 21.71 3.18 -4.32
CA ASP A 305 22.67 2.81 -3.27
C ASP A 305 22.44 1.36 -2.82
N ARG A 306 23.54 0.62 -2.65
CA ARG A 306 23.48 -0.79 -2.26
C ARG A 306 22.72 -1.02 -0.95
N LYS A 307 22.86 -0.10 0.02
CA LYS A 307 22.13 -0.17 1.30
C LYS A 307 20.62 -0.03 1.10
N VAL A 308 20.22 0.77 0.12
CA VAL A 308 18.82 0.98 -0.26
C VAL A 308 18.23 -0.28 -0.89
N LEU A 309 18.99 -0.99 -1.72
CA LEU A 309 18.55 -2.24 -2.32
C LEU A 309 18.46 -3.39 -1.30
N GLU A 310 19.35 -3.42 -0.31
CA GLU A 310 19.35 -4.48 0.71
C GLU A 310 18.10 -4.44 1.61
N VAL A 311 17.48 -3.27 1.82
CA VAL A 311 16.25 -3.18 2.63
C VAL A 311 15.04 -3.85 1.97
N LEU A 312 15.06 -4.08 0.65
CA LEU A 312 14.01 -4.79 -0.08
C LEU A 312 13.97 -6.28 0.20
N ARG A 313 15.07 -6.87 0.69
CA ARG A 313 15.20 -8.33 0.85
C ARG A 313 14.19 -8.90 1.85
N GLN A 314 13.99 -8.21 2.97
CA GLN A 314 13.04 -8.65 3.99
C GLN A 314 11.58 -8.57 3.48
N PRO A 315 11.06 -7.43 3.00
CA PRO A 315 9.67 -7.35 2.57
C PRO A 315 9.34 -8.23 1.35
N LEU A 316 10.30 -8.54 0.48
CA LEU A 316 10.08 -9.50 -0.60
C LEU A 316 9.83 -10.93 -0.10
N GLU A 317 10.30 -11.29 1.09
CA GLU A 317 10.06 -12.61 1.70
C GLU A 317 8.92 -12.59 2.71
N SER A 318 8.95 -11.65 3.67
CA SER A 318 7.97 -11.60 4.76
C SER A 318 6.64 -10.95 4.38
N LYS A 319 6.60 -10.19 3.27
CA LYS A 319 5.45 -9.37 2.85
C LYS A 319 5.06 -8.28 3.86
N GLU A 320 5.97 -7.98 4.76
CA GLU A 320 5.82 -6.97 5.81
C GLU A 320 7.10 -6.17 5.97
N ILE A 321 6.98 -4.95 6.48
CA ILE A 321 8.09 -4.10 6.87
C ILE A 321 7.92 -3.63 8.30
N ILE A 322 8.99 -3.74 9.08
CA ILE A 322 9.01 -3.37 10.49
C ILE A 322 9.83 -2.09 10.63
N ILE A 323 9.18 -1.03 11.10
CA ILE A 323 9.83 0.24 11.41
C ILE A 323 10.02 0.30 12.92
N SER A 324 11.26 0.13 13.37
CA SER A 324 11.62 0.22 14.80
C SER A 324 12.24 1.57 15.09
N ARG A 325 11.75 2.24 16.14
CA ARG A 325 12.30 3.47 16.74
C ARG A 325 12.36 3.30 18.24
N ALA A 326 13.15 4.16 18.93
CA ALA A 326 13.46 4.01 20.36
C ALA A 326 12.22 3.78 21.26
N ALA A 327 11.06 4.34 20.91
CA ALA A 327 9.84 4.23 21.69
C ALA A 327 8.73 3.36 21.04
N ARG A 328 8.88 2.96 19.76
CA ARG A 328 7.77 2.31 19.02
C ARG A 328 8.29 1.36 17.94
N GLN A 329 7.59 0.25 17.78
CA GLN A 329 7.74 -0.66 16.65
C GLN A 329 6.39 -0.74 15.94
N ILE A 330 6.38 -0.44 14.66
CA ILE A 330 5.18 -0.49 13.81
C ILE A 330 5.46 -1.42 12.64
N THR A 331 4.55 -2.37 12.42
CA THR A 331 4.57 -3.25 11.26
C THR A 331 3.58 -2.74 10.22
N TYR A 332 4.05 -2.59 8.98
CA TYR A 332 3.21 -2.27 7.83
C TYR A 332 3.21 -3.42 6.83
N PRO A 333 2.09 -3.67 6.15
CA PRO A 333 2.06 -4.66 5.07
C PRO A 333 2.89 -4.15 3.87
N ALA A 334 3.55 -5.08 3.20
CA ALA A 334 4.45 -4.82 2.08
C ALA A 334 4.37 -5.93 1.02
N ASN A 335 3.16 -6.39 0.70
CA ASN A 335 2.94 -7.38 -0.35
C ASN A 335 2.84 -6.67 -1.70
N PHE A 336 3.96 -6.42 -2.34
CA PHE A 336 4.06 -5.76 -3.65
C PHE A 336 4.72 -6.67 -4.67
N GLN A 337 4.47 -6.40 -5.95
CA GLN A 337 5.18 -7.02 -7.06
C GLN A 337 6.36 -6.13 -7.47
N LEU A 338 7.58 -6.69 -7.41
CA LEU A 338 8.79 -5.97 -7.78
C LEU A 338 9.01 -6.06 -9.30
N ILE A 339 9.03 -4.91 -9.95
CA ILE A 339 9.50 -4.77 -11.34
C ILE A 339 10.75 -3.91 -11.32
N ALA A 340 11.79 -4.36 -11.98
CA ALA A 340 13.04 -3.61 -12.06
C ALA A 340 13.48 -3.45 -13.51
N ALA A 341 14.22 -2.39 -13.79
CA ALA A 341 14.85 -2.18 -15.07
C ALA A 341 16.32 -1.83 -14.91
N MET A 342 17.16 -2.31 -15.81
CA MET A 342 18.58 -1.99 -15.83
C MET A 342 19.12 -1.91 -17.25
N ASN A 343 20.19 -1.17 -17.41
CA ASN A 343 21.00 -1.23 -18.62
C ASN A 343 22.00 -2.40 -18.54
N PRO A 344 22.49 -2.93 -19.66
CA PRO A 344 23.44 -4.06 -19.63
C PRO A 344 24.85 -3.65 -19.15
N CYS A 345 25.20 -2.37 -19.23
CA CYS A 345 26.48 -1.79 -18.79
C CYS A 345 26.32 -0.29 -18.50
N PRO A 346 27.35 0.41 -17.98
CA PRO A 346 27.28 1.86 -17.70
C PRO A 346 26.91 2.73 -18.91
N CYS A 347 27.44 2.42 -20.12
CA CYS A 347 27.06 3.16 -21.33
C CYS A 347 25.71 2.70 -21.94
N GLY A 348 25.16 1.55 -21.50
CA GLY A 348 23.88 1.01 -21.94
C GLY A 348 23.91 0.13 -23.19
N TYR A 349 25.04 -0.03 -23.88
CA TYR A 349 25.09 -0.66 -25.22
C TYR A 349 25.84 -1.99 -25.27
N ALA A 350 26.25 -2.60 -24.13
CA ALA A 350 26.88 -3.91 -24.15
C ALA A 350 25.93 -4.97 -24.74
N PHE A 351 26.51 -5.90 -25.49
CA PHE A 351 25.80 -7.02 -26.15
C PHE A 351 24.86 -6.61 -27.30
N ASN A 352 24.84 -5.34 -27.70
CA ASN A 352 24.22 -4.94 -28.95
C ASN A 352 25.16 -5.24 -30.13
N GLN A 353 24.58 -5.64 -31.27
CA GLN A 353 25.35 -5.81 -32.53
C GLN A 353 25.99 -4.50 -33.02
N ASP A 354 25.57 -3.36 -32.47
CA ASP A 354 26.18 -2.06 -32.67
C ASP A 354 27.47 -1.91 -31.82
N SER A 355 28.58 -1.62 -32.45
CA SER A 355 29.90 -1.36 -31.81
C SER A 355 29.97 -0.12 -30.91
N ARG A 356 28.85 0.38 -30.41
CA ARG A 356 28.77 1.58 -29.57
C ARG A 356 29.28 1.41 -28.16
N CYS A 357 29.37 0.16 -27.66
CA CYS A 357 29.84 -0.08 -26.29
C CYS A 357 31.37 0.05 -26.22
N GLN A 358 31.82 0.97 -25.39
CA GLN A 358 33.25 1.18 -25.09
C GLN A 358 33.63 0.72 -23.68
N CYS A 359 32.74 0.01 -22.98
CA CYS A 359 32.99 -0.46 -21.63
C CYS A 359 33.91 -1.68 -21.62
N SER A 360 34.95 -1.65 -20.77
CA SER A 360 35.77 -2.84 -20.53
C SER A 360 34.93 -3.94 -19.84
N PRO A 361 35.28 -5.23 -20.02
CA PRO A 361 34.60 -6.34 -19.34
C PRO A 361 34.54 -6.17 -17.82
N GLU A 362 35.60 -5.64 -17.22
CA GLU A 362 35.67 -5.36 -15.78
C GLU A 362 34.69 -4.25 -15.36
N SER A 363 34.55 -3.20 -16.19
CA SER A 363 33.56 -2.12 -15.96
C SER A 363 32.13 -2.66 -16.01
N ILE A 364 31.81 -3.54 -16.98
CA ILE A 364 30.52 -4.20 -17.10
C ILE A 364 30.26 -5.06 -15.86
N LYS A 365 31.22 -5.90 -15.46
CA LYS A 365 31.08 -6.76 -14.29
C LYS A 365 30.93 -5.96 -13.00
N ARG A 366 31.68 -4.87 -12.83
CA ARG A 366 31.56 -3.96 -11.68
C ARG A 366 30.17 -3.33 -11.59
N TYR A 367 29.62 -2.91 -12.73
CA TYR A 367 28.28 -2.33 -12.83
C TYR A 367 27.20 -3.34 -12.44
N GLN A 368 27.25 -4.55 -12.99
CA GLN A 368 26.30 -5.60 -12.69
C GLN A 368 26.38 -6.08 -11.23
N ASN A 369 27.59 -6.15 -10.66
CA ASN A 369 27.83 -6.53 -9.27
C ASN A 369 27.40 -5.48 -8.23
N ARG A 370 26.91 -4.30 -8.63
CA ARG A 370 26.24 -3.37 -7.70
C ARG A 370 24.99 -3.98 -7.12
N ILE A 371 24.32 -4.84 -7.88
CA ILE A 371 23.16 -5.60 -7.40
C ILE A 371 23.66 -6.88 -6.75
N SER A 372 23.24 -7.13 -5.51
CA SER A 372 23.65 -8.36 -4.82
C SER A 372 23.00 -9.60 -5.45
N GLY A 373 23.77 -10.71 -5.51
CA GLY A 373 23.25 -12.01 -5.95
C GLY A 373 21.96 -12.40 -5.22
N PRO A 374 21.91 -12.30 -3.87
CA PRO A 374 20.70 -12.60 -3.11
C PRO A 374 19.46 -11.77 -3.49
N LEU A 375 19.60 -10.54 -3.99
CA LEU A 375 18.46 -9.76 -4.49
C LEU A 375 18.04 -10.26 -5.88
N LEU A 376 19.01 -10.51 -6.78
CA LEU A 376 18.73 -11.08 -8.10
C LEU A 376 18.05 -12.45 -8.01
N ASP A 377 18.42 -13.25 -7.02
CA ASP A 377 17.78 -14.55 -6.75
C ASP A 377 16.32 -14.44 -6.31
N ARG A 378 15.83 -13.24 -5.96
CA ARG A 378 14.43 -12.98 -5.61
C ARG A 378 13.60 -12.45 -6.78
N ILE A 379 14.24 -12.19 -7.91
CA ILE A 379 13.55 -11.78 -9.14
C ILE A 379 13.33 -13.02 -9.99
N ASP A 380 12.06 -13.35 -10.25
CA ASP A 380 11.67 -14.62 -10.88
C ASP A 380 11.94 -14.64 -12.38
N LEU A 381 11.66 -13.54 -13.07
CA LEU A 381 11.75 -13.42 -14.51
C LEU A 381 12.84 -12.41 -14.90
N HIS A 382 13.75 -12.81 -15.76
CA HIS A 382 14.76 -11.92 -16.35
C HIS A 382 14.53 -11.89 -17.86
N ILE A 383 14.34 -10.72 -18.44
CA ILE A 383 14.03 -10.56 -19.86
C ILE A 383 14.87 -9.47 -20.52
N ASP A 384 15.44 -9.79 -21.64
CA ASP A 384 16.13 -8.81 -22.47
C ASP A 384 15.10 -8.05 -23.32
N VAL A 385 15.20 -6.72 -23.31
CA VAL A 385 14.36 -5.79 -24.07
C VAL A 385 15.20 -5.21 -25.19
N PRO A 386 15.17 -5.78 -26.41
CA PRO A 386 15.96 -5.31 -27.53
C PRO A 386 15.41 -3.99 -28.07
N PRO A 387 16.24 -3.20 -28.78
CA PRO A 387 15.75 -2.05 -29.55
C PRO A 387 14.72 -2.51 -30.60
N LEU A 388 13.66 -1.72 -30.76
CA LEU A 388 12.68 -1.97 -31.81
C LEU A 388 13.28 -1.67 -33.20
N LYS A 389 12.97 -2.53 -34.16
CA LYS A 389 13.31 -2.29 -35.56
C LYS A 389 12.35 -1.25 -36.14
N ALA A 390 12.83 -0.50 -37.14
CA ALA A 390 12.01 0.53 -37.80
C ALA A 390 10.69 -0.04 -38.35
N GLN A 391 10.70 -1.27 -38.85
CA GLN A 391 9.51 -1.98 -39.32
C GLN A 391 8.48 -2.22 -38.22
N GLU A 392 8.92 -2.60 -37.01
CA GLU A 392 8.03 -2.84 -35.86
C GLU A 392 7.38 -1.54 -35.34
N LEU A 393 8.08 -0.40 -35.47
CA LEU A 393 7.54 0.92 -35.10
C LEU A 393 6.49 1.41 -36.10
N GLN A 394 6.65 1.04 -37.39
CA GLN A 394 5.76 1.44 -38.47
C GLN A 394 4.59 0.46 -38.68
N ASP A 395 4.60 -0.68 -37.99
CA ASP A 395 3.54 -1.66 -38.10
C ASP A 395 2.21 -1.04 -37.65
N PRO A 396 1.20 -0.96 -38.56
CA PRO A 396 -0.11 -0.43 -38.24
C PRO A 396 -0.98 -1.41 -37.44
N THR A 397 -0.54 -2.68 -37.29
CA THR A 397 -1.31 -3.71 -36.60
C THR A 397 -1.44 -3.32 -35.12
N PRO A 398 -2.68 -3.16 -34.60
CA PRO A 398 -2.88 -2.84 -33.19
C PRO A 398 -2.26 -3.95 -32.32
N ALA A 399 -1.50 -3.56 -31.34
CA ALA A 399 -1.05 -4.48 -30.32
C ALA A 399 -2.26 -4.91 -29.46
N GLU A 400 -2.20 -6.11 -28.87
CA GLU A 400 -3.25 -6.62 -27.98
C GLU A 400 -3.46 -5.67 -26.80
N ASP A 401 -4.71 -5.36 -26.48
CA ASP A 401 -5.07 -4.39 -25.44
C ASP A 401 -4.96 -4.98 -24.01
N SER A 402 -4.96 -4.09 -23.03
CA SER A 402 -4.92 -4.48 -21.61
C SER A 402 -6.12 -5.32 -21.20
N THR A 403 -7.29 -5.08 -21.75
CA THR A 403 -8.53 -5.78 -21.38
C THR A 403 -8.46 -7.25 -21.74
N THR A 404 -8.04 -7.56 -22.96
CA THR A 404 -7.88 -8.93 -23.44
C THR A 404 -6.83 -9.71 -22.63
N VAL A 405 -5.66 -9.11 -22.39
CA VAL A 405 -4.61 -9.73 -21.57
C VAL A 405 -5.08 -9.93 -20.13
N ARG A 406 -5.76 -8.92 -19.56
CA ARG A 406 -6.29 -8.98 -18.20
C ARG A 406 -7.30 -10.11 -17.99
N GLN A 407 -8.14 -10.41 -18.97
CA GLN A 407 -9.09 -11.54 -18.90
C GLN A 407 -8.35 -12.87 -18.74
N ARG A 408 -7.27 -13.12 -19.49
CA ARG A 408 -6.45 -14.33 -19.34
C ARG A 408 -5.74 -14.38 -17.99
N VAL A 409 -5.26 -13.22 -17.53
CA VAL A 409 -4.63 -13.07 -16.20
C VAL A 409 -5.62 -13.37 -15.09
N ILE A 410 -6.85 -12.82 -15.16
CA ILE A 410 -7.91 -13.09 -14.19
C ILE A 410 -8.25 -14.57 -14.14
N TYR A 411 -8.44 -15.20 -15.32
CA TYR A 411 -8.70 -16.63 -15.39
C TYR A 411 -7.60 -17.45 -14.66
N ALA A 412 -6.33 -17.20 -14.98
CA ALA A 412 -5.22 -17.89 -14.35
C ALA A 412 -5.14 -17.62 -12.83
N TYR A 413 -5.45 -16.40 -12.41
CA TYR A 413 -5.53 -16.01 -11.00
C TYR A 413 -6.63 -16.81 -10.25
N GLU A 414 -7.83 -16.89 -10.83
CA GLU A 414 -8.95 -17.62 -10.23
C GLU A 414 -8.64 -19.11 -10.09
N GLN A 415 -8.00 -19.73 -11.08
CA GLN A 415 -7.54 -21.11 -11.00
C GLN A 415 -6.55 -21.34 -9.85
N GLN A 416 -5.63 -20.41 -9.62
CA GLN A 416 -4.68 -20.47 -8.50
C GLN A 416 -5.39 -20.33 -7.15
N MET A 417 -6.32 -19.37 -7.03
CA MET A 417 -7.09 -19.18 -5.78
C MET A 417 -7.94 -20.40 -5.45
N GLN A 418 -8.64 -20.97 -6.43
CA GLN A 418 -9.45 -22.18 -6.22
C GLN A 418 -8.60 -23.41 -5.85
N ARG A 419 -7.42 -23.56 -6.46
CA ARG A 419 -6.55 -24.73 -6.26
C ARG A 419 -5.79 -24.68 -4.94
N GLN A 420 -5.31 -23.50 -4.51
CA GLN A 420 -4.28 -23.37 -3.46
C GLN A 420 -4.39 -22.12 -2.58
N ASP A 421 -5.38 -21.28 -2.80
CA ASP A 421 -5.65 -20.04 -2.05
C ASP A 421 -4.44 -19.05 -2.00
N CYS A 422 -3.54 -19.16 -2.97
CA CYS A 422 -2.42 -18.22 -3.13
C CYS A 422 -1.89 -18.21 -4.55
N LEU A 423 -1.16 -17.14 -4.92
CA LEU A 423 -0.47 -17.04 -6.20
C LEU A 423 0.69 -18.06 -6.31
N ASN A 424 0.98 -18.49 -7.53
CA ASN A 424 2.06 -19.47 -7.76
C ASN A 424 3.42 -19.01 -7.24
N GLN A 425 3.71 -17.71 -7.27
CA GLN A 425 4.94 -17.14 -6.68
C GLN A 425 5.08 -17.43 -5.20
N ALA A 426 3.98 -17.55 -4.47
CA ALA A 426 3.95 -17.78 -3.02
C ALA A 426 3.97 -19.27 -2.62
N LEU A 427 3.91 -20.22 -3.58
CA LEU A 427 3.93 -21.66 -3.28
C LEU A 427 5.16 -22.06 -2.48
N SER A 428 4.94 -22.71 -1.35
CA SER A 428 5.98 -23.37 -0.58
C SER A 428 6.52 -24.61 -1.32
N PRO A 429 7.71 -25.13 -0.95
CA PRO A 429 8.23 -26.36 -1.57
C PRO A 429 7.25 -27.53 -1.52
N LYS A 430 6.56 -27.73 -0.40
CA LYS A 430 5.55 -28.79 -0.23
C LYS A 430 4.34 -28.59 -1.16
N GLN A 431 3.87 -27.37 -1.32
CA GLN A 431 2.78 -27.05 -2.24
C GLN A 431 3.19 -27.18 -3.71
N LEU A 432 4.47 -26.92 -4.05
CA LEU A 432 5.00 -27.15 -5.39
C LEU A 432 4.96 -28.64 -5.77
N GLU A 433 5.29 -29.54 -4.86
CA GLU A 433 5.18 -30.98 -5.10
C GLU A 433 3.75 -31.42 -5.40
N GLN A 434 2.76 -30.76 -4.79
CA GLN A 434 1.33 -31.06 -4.95
C GLN A 434 0.72 -30.44 -6.23
N HIS A 435 1.09 -29.19 -6.52
CA HIS A 435 0.40 -28.38 -7.54
C HIS A 435 1.19 -28.14 -8.82
N ALA A 436 2.52 -28.33 -8.81
CA ALA A 436 3.38 -28.21 -9.98
C ALA A 436 3.70 -29.59 -10.59
N VAL A 437 2.65 -30.37 -10.88
CA VAL A 437 2.78 -31.70 -11.45
C VAL A 437 3.37 -31.63 -12.86
N LEU A 438 4.44 -32.38 -13.10
CA LEU A 438 5.14 -32.48 -14.37
C LEU A 438 4.73 -33.76 -15.12
N ASP A 439 4.63 -33.69 -16.44
CA ASP A 439 4.59 -34.90 -17.24
C ASP A 439 5.97 -35.60 -17.26
N SER A 440 6.02 -36.85 -17.72
CA SER A 440 7.26 -37.66 -17.72
C SER A 440 8.40 -37.05 -18.55
N THR A 441 8.06 -36.29 -19.61
CA THR A 441 9.02 -35.61 -20.47
C THR A 441 9.59 -34.37 -19.78
N SER A 442 8.72 -33.58 -19.16
CA SER A 442 9.10 -32.39 -18.39
C SER A 442 9.93 -32.75 -17.16
N GLN A 443 9.64 -33.87 -16.50
CA GLN A 443 10.44 -34.37 -15.39
C GLN A 443 11.90 -34.61 -15.80
N ARG A 444 12.12 -35.31 -16.91
CA ARG A 444 13.47 -35.55 -17.45
C ARG A 444 14.15 -34.26 -17.90
N MET A 445 13.38 -33.31 -18.47
CA MET A 445 13.89 -32.03 -18.93
C MET A 445 14.42 -31.19 -17.75
N ILE A 446 13.66 -31.08 -16.64
CA ILE A 446 14.08 -30.29 -15.48
C ILE A 446 15.30 -30.91 -14.78
N GLU A 447 15.39 -32.23 -14.73
CA GLU A 447 16.57 -32.96 -14.21
C GLU A 447 17.83 -32.68 -15.05
N MET A 448 17.72 -32.73 -16.39
CA MET A 448 18.82 -32.35 -17.28
C MET A 448 19.19 -30.87 -17.14
N ALA A 449 18.20 -29.99 -17.01
CA ALA A 449 18.43 -28.57 -16.80
C ALA A 449 19.13 -28.30 -15.48
N GLN A 450 18.75 -29.01 -14.41
CA GLN A 450 19.40 -28.92 -13.10
C GLN A 450 20.90 -29.28 -13.17
N GLN A 451 21.23 -30.36 -13.87
CA GLN A 451 22.62 -30.79 -14.04
C GLN A 451 23.45 -29.86 -14.93
N ARG A 452 22.91 -29.50 -16.12
CA ARG A 452 23.63 -28.67 -17.10
C ARG A 452 23.82 -27.22 -16.66
N LEU A 453 22.84 -26.66 -15.97
CA LEU A 453 22.80 -25.26 -15.57
C LEU A 453 23.17 -25.06 -14.10
N ASN A 454 23.54 -26.10 -13.37
CA ASN A 454 23.86 -26.07 -11.92
C ASN A 454 22.81 -25.30 -11.11
N LEU A 455 21.51 -25.66 -11.30
CA LEU A 455 20.42 -24.96 -10.61
C LEU A 455 20.52 -25.18 -9.10
N SER A 456 20.56 -24.10 -8.33
CA SER A 456 20.32 -24.18 -6.89
C SER A 456 18.87 -24.62 -6.62
N ALA A 457 18.60 -25.20 -5.45
CA ALA A 457 17.24 -25.59 -5.04
C ALA A 457 16.24 -24.42 -5.18
N ARG A 458 16.68 -23.20 -4.86
CA ARG A 458 15.86 -21.98 -5.00
C ARG A 458 15.54 -21.68 -6.47
N ALA A 459 16.54 -21.77 -7.35
CA ALA A 459 16.34 -21.57 -8.79
C ALA A 459 15.42 -22.64 -9.40
N TYR A 460 15.56 -23.90 -8.96
CA TYR A 460 14.68 -25.00 -9.35
C TYR A 460 13.21 -24.72 -9.00
N HIS A 461 12.92 -24.40 -7.73
CA HIS A 461 11.55 -24.07 -7.30
C HIS A 461 10.98 -22.84 -8.01
N ARG A 462 11.82 -21.84 -8.30
CA ARG A 462 11.40 -20.65 -9.06
C ARG A 462 10.97 -21.02 -10.48
N VAL A 463 11.75 -21.85 -11.20
CA VAL A 463 11.38 -22.31 -12.53
C VAL A 463 10.05 -23.07 -12.50
N LEU A 464 9.81 -23.92 -11.50
CA LEU A 464 8.54 -24.64 -11.37
C LEU A 464 7.34 -23.69 -11.11
N ARG A 465 7.52 -22.66 -10.26
CA ARG A 465 6.47 -21.67 -10.04
C ARG A 465 6.10 -20.93 -11.30
N VAL A 466 7.08 -20.49 -12.09
CA VAL A 466 6.87 -19.83 -13.37
C VAL A 466 6.23 -20.79 -14.39
N ALA A 467 6.72 -22.02 -14.48
CA ALA A 467 6.16 -23.04 -15.38
C ALA A 467 4.69 -23.37 -15.03
N ARG A 468 4.33 -23.40 -13.72
CA ARG A 468 2.94 -23.58 -13.30
C ARG A 468 2.06 -22.42 -13.74
N THR A 469 2.57 -21.18 -13.62
CA THR A 469 1.84 -20.00 -14.09
C THR A 469 1.61 -20.02 -15.60
N ILE A 470 2.62 -20.43 -16.37
CA ILE A 470 2.50 -20.57 -17.83
C ILE A 470 1.46 -21.65 -18.19
N ALA A 471 1.45 -22.77 -17.44
CA ALA A 471 0.47 -23.82 -17.63
C ALA A 471 -0.96 -23.37 -17.26
N ASP A 472 -1.12 -22.55 -16.19
CA ASP A 472 -2.41 -21.96 -15.82
C ASP A 472 -2.93 -21.01 -16.93
N LEU A 473 -2.05 -20.17 -17.49
CA LEU A 473 -2.39 -19.32 -18.64
C LEU A 473 -2.75 -20.13 -19.91
N ALA A 474 -2.15 -21.31 -20.06
CA ALA A 474 -2.46 -22.24 -21.14
C ALA A 474 -3.64 -23.18 -20.83
N GLN A 475 -4.32 -23.00 -19.69
CA GLN A 475 -5.43 -23.84 -19.22
C GLN A 475 -5.08 -25.33 -19.12
N SER A 476 -3.83 -25.63 -18.74
CA SER A 476 -3.31 -27.00 -18.62
C SER A 476 -3.22 -27.43 -17.15
N GLU A 477 -3.78 -28.60 -16.83
CA GLU A 477 -3.72 -29.17 -15.47
C GLU A 477 -2.30 -29.56 -15.06
N VAL A 478 -1.49 -30.03 -16.02
CA VAL A 478 -0.11 -30.46 -15.82
C VAL A 478 0.88 -29.56 -16.53
N ILE A 479 2.09 -29.45 -15.98
CA ILE A 479 3.18 -28.72 -16.63
C ILE A 479 3.77 -29.60 -17.73
N GLN A 480 3.63 -29.15 -18.99
CA GLN A 480 4.17 -29.80 -20.17
C GLN A 480 5.51 -29.18 -20.59
N SER A 481 6.25 -29.88 -21.45
CA SER A 481 7.56 -29.46 -21.95
C SER A 481 7.61 -28.04 -22.54
N PRO A 482 6.61 -27.53 -23.30
CA PRO A 482 6.62 -26.15 -23.76
C PRO A 482 6.59 -25.14 -22.61
N HIS A 483 5.78 -25.40 -21.55
CA HIS A 483 5.67 -24.52 -20.39
C HIS A 483 7.00 -24.43 -19.63
N LEU A 484 7.67 -25.58 -19.47
CA LEU A 484 8.96 -25.62 -18.79
C LEU A 484 10.08 -24.96 -19.62
N THR A 485 10.06 -25.15 -20.95
CA THR A 485 11.02 -24.52 -21.87
C THR A 485 10.87 -23.00 -21.84
N GLU A 486 9.64 -22.48 -21.86
CA GLU A 486 9.37 -21.06 -21.74
C GLU A 486 9.86 -20.53 -20.39
N ALA A 487 9.56 -21.22 -19.28
CA ALA A 487 10.00 -20.82 -17.93
C ALA A 487 11.54 -20.77 -17.80
N LEU A 488 12.25 -21.75 -18.35
CA LEU A 488 13.71 -21.79 -18.38
C LEU A 488 14.32 -20.62 -19.18
N SER A 489 13.63 -20.15 -20.22
CA SER A 489 14.10 -19.01 -21.04
C SER A 489 14.11 -17.67 -20.31
N TYR A 490 13.35 -17.54 -19.22
CA TYR A 490 13.32 -16.34 -18.36
C TYR A 490 14.36 -16.36 -17.23
N ARG A 491 15.16 -17.39 -17.17
CA ARG A 491 16.27 -17.42 -16.22
C ARG A 491 17.39 -16.52 -16.73
N GLY A 492 17.85 -15.60 -15.89
CA GLY A 492 19.02 -14.78 -16.18
C GLY A 492 20.28 -15.66 -16.33
N ASN A 493 21.04 -15.44 -17.40
CA ASN A 493 22.37 -16.01 -17.54
C ASN A 493 23.29 -15.32 -16.52
N HIS A 494 23.47 -15.93 -15.35
CA HIS A 494 24.52 -15.59 -14.40
C HIS A 494 25.76 -16.42 -14.78
N SER A 495 26.42 -16.08 -15.89
CA SER A 495 27.75 -16.58 -16.26
C SER A 495 28.81 -15.53 -16.00
#